data_cf3917581cedae931277d813043d5a36
#
_entry.id   cf3917581cedae931277d813043d5a36
#
_cell.length_a   1.000
_cell.length_b   1.000
_cell.length_c   1.000
_cell.angle_alpha   90.00
_cell.angle_beta   90.00
_cell.angle_gamma   90.00
#
_symmetry.space_group_name_H-M   'P 1'
#
loop_
_entity.id
_entity.type
_entity.pdbx_description
1 polymer ?
#
loop_
_entity_poly.entity_id
_entity_poly.type
_entity_poly.pdbx_seq_one_letter_code
_entity_poly.pdbx_strand_id
1 'polypeptide(L)'
;MSPRDALKMAQALDLDLVKVAPQAKPPVCKILDYGKYRFEMRKKEKEAKKNQKVIELKEIRLSLNIDTNDFNTKVNQAAKFLQQGHKVKVSIRFRGREMAHTSLGIDVEQRFAQALEGKAVVDKQPKLEGRSMMMFLSPSPTK
;
A
#
# COMPACT_ATOMS: atom_id res chain seq x y z
N MET A 1 -29.77 32.09 -0.55
CA MET A 1 -30.87 31.81 0.40
C MET A 1 -30.32 31.91 1.81
N SER A 2 -31.03 32.65 2.67
CA SER A 2 -30.59 32.79 4.07
C SER A 2 -30.81 31.47 4.83
N PRO A 3 -30.03 31.20 5.91
CA PRO A 3 -30.21 29.98 6.70
C PRO A 3 -31.62 29.81 7.25
N ARG A 4 -32.28 30.94 7.64
CA ARG A 4 -33.65 30.89 8.12
C ARG A 4 -34.65 30.44 7.05
N ASP A 5 -34.48 30.93 5.84
CA ASP A 5 -35.34 30.56 4.71
C ASP A 5 -35.16 29.11 4.33
N ALA A 6 -33.91 28.62 4.31
CA ALA A 6 -33.58 27.23 4.04
C ALA A 6 -34.19 26.30 5.12
N LEU A 7 -34.12 26.68 6.37
CA LEU A 7 -34.72 25.91 7.47
C LEU A 7 -36.24 25.84 7.35
N LYS A 8 -36.88 26.96 7.03
CA LYS A 8 -38.32 27.01 6.79
C LYS A 8 -38.75 26.11 5.64
N MET A 9 -37.98 26.11 4.55
CA MET A 9 -38.24 25.22 3.42
C MET A 9 -38.12 23.75 3.80
N ALA A 10 -37.12 23.40 4.59
CA ALA A 10 -36.92 22.03 5.05
C ALA A 10 -38.10 21.59 5.93
N GLN A 11 -38.56 22.44 6.83
CA GLN A 11 -39.70 22.15 7.71
C GLN A 11 -41.00 22.01 6.90
N ALA A 12 -41.21 22.89 5.91
CA ALA A 12 -42.39 22.84 5.04
C ALA A 12 -42.45 21.55 4.22
N LEU A 13 -41.29 20.99 3.84
CA LEU A 13 -41.20 19.73 3.08
C LEU A 13 -41.03 18.51 3.96
N ASP A 14 -41.03 18.67 5.28
CA ASP A 14 -40.80 17.62 6.27
C ASP A 14 -39.47 16.92 6.02
N LEU A 15 -38.45 17.69 5.65
CA LEU A 15 -37.08 17.24 5.41
C LEU A 15 -36.10 17.93 6.33
N ASP A 16 -34.88 17.45 6.38
CA ASP A 16 -33.81 17.97 7.22
C ASP A 16 -32.90 18.91 6.43
N LEU A 17 -32.41 19.96 7.08
CA LEU A 17 -31.40 20.84 6.55
C LEU A 17 -30.03 20.34 7.00
N VAL A 18 -29.18 19.95 6.03
CA VAL A 18 -27.86 19.37 6.31
C VAL A 18 -26.76 20.25 5.71
N LYS A 19 -25.75 20.59 6.52
CA LYS A 19 -24.54 21.26 6.03
C LYS A 19 -23.66 20.24 5.33
N VAL A 20 -23.58 20.33 4.01
CA VAL A 20 -22.79 19.42 3.17
C VAL A 20 -21.34 19.88 3.07
N ALA A 21 -21.11 21.17 3.07
CA ALA A 21 -19.76 21.76 3.00
C ALA A 21 -19.61 22.87 4.03
N PRO A 22 -19.41 22.56 5.31
CA PRO A 22 -19.32 23.58 6.37
C PRO A 22 -18.09 24.47 6.24
N GLN A 23 -17.07 24.03 5.54
CA GLN A 23 -15.84 24.80 5.32
C GLN A 23 -15.92 25.76 4.14
N ALA A 24 -16.95 25.64 3.30
CA ALA A 24 -17.17 26.57 2.20
C ALA A 24 -17.62 27.94 2.75
N LYS A 25 -17.26 29.00 2.05
CA LYS A 25 -17.68 30.37 2.42
C LYS A 25 -18.56 30.95 1.32
N PRO A 26 -19.90 31.04 1.50
CA PRO A 26 -20.67 30.60 2.65
C PRO A 26 -20.84 29.06 2.72
N PRO A 27 -21.17 28.51 3.90
CA PRO A 27 -21.41 27.08 4.04
C PRO A 27 -22.54 26.60 3.13
N VAL A 28 -22.35 25.47 2.47
CA VAL A 28 -23.36 24.89 1.60
C VAL A 28 -24.23 23.93 2.39
N CYS A 29 -25.54 24.14 2.33
CA CYS A 29 -26.54 23.27 2.96
C CYS A 29 -27.46 22.67 1.91
N LYS A 30 -27.93 21.46 2.15
CA LYS A 30 -28.93 20.81 1.31
C LYS A 30 -30.13 20.39 2.13
N ILE A 31 -31.32 20.53 1.55
CA ILE A 31 -32.56 20.05 2.13
C ILE A 31 -32.78 18.63 1.64
N LEU A 32 -32.72 17.66 2.56
CA LEU A 32 -32.83 16.25 2.23
C LEU A 32 -33.20 15.42 3.46
N ASP A 33 -33.50 14.15 3.26
CA ASP A 33 -33.72 13.20 4.33
C ASP A 33 -32.35 12.82 4.93
N TYR A 34 -32.11 13.18 6.17
CA TYR A 34 -30.83 12.97 6.85
C TYR A 34 -30.49 11.50 7.02
N GLY A 35 -31.49 10.67 7.32
CA GLY A 35 -31.27 9.22 7.43
C GLY A 35 -30.80 8.59 6.13
N LYS A 36 -31.41 8.96 5.03
CA LYS A 36 -31.00 8.54 3.68
C LYS A 36 -29.60 9.04 3.34
N TYR A 37 -29.30 10.29 3.65
CA TYR A 37 -27.99 10.91 3.40
C TYR A 37 -26.90 10.17 4.16
N ARG A 38 -27.11 9.87 5.45
CA ARG A 38 -26.15 9.10 6.26
C ARG A 38 -25.89 7.72 5.69
N PHE A 39 -26.94 7.05 5.25
CA PHE A 39 -26.85 5.71 4.66
C PHE A 39 -26.00 5.74 3.39
N GLU A 40 -26.27 6.69 2.50
CA GLU A 40 -25.51 6.85 1.25
C GLU A 40 -24.04 7.20 1.50
N MET A 41 -23.75 8.04 2.48
CA MET A 41 -22.38 8.38 2.85
C MET A 41 -21.64 7.17 3.40
N ARG A 42 -22.26 6.37 4.25
CA ARG A 42 -21.68 5.12 4.76
C ARG A 42 -21.40 4.13 3.62
N LYS A 43 -22.31 4.03 2.68
CA LYS A 43 -22.15 3.16 1.51
C LYS A 43 -20.96 3.59 0.66
N LYS A 44 -20.80 4.89 0.40
CA LYS A 44 -19.67 5.45 -0.33
C LYS A 44 -18.34 5.20 0.37
N GLU A 45 -18.29 5.40 1.69
CA GLU A 45 -17.09 5.12 2.50
C GLU A 45 -16.70 3.65 2.44
N LYS A 46 -17.67 2.76 2.51
CA LYS A 46 -17.45 1.32 2.45
C LYS A 46 -16.89 0.90 1.09
N GLU A 47 -17.44 1.45 0.01
CA GLU A 47 -16.94 1.21 -1.35
C GLU A 47 -15.53 1.77 -1.55
N ALA A 48 -15.26 2.97 -1.03
CA ALA A 48 -13.94 3.59 -1.09
C ALA A 48 -12.88 2.74 -0.38
N LYS A 49 -13.20 2.19 0.79
CA LYS A 49 -12.32 1.27 1.52
C LYS A 49 -12.08 -0.03 0.75
N LYS A 50 -13.11 -0.56 0.11
CA LYS A 50 -13.00 -1.78 -0.71
C LYS A 50 -12.10 -1.60 -1.91
N ASN A 51 -12.16 -0.43 -2.54
CA ASN A 51 -11.39 -0.10 -3.74
C ASN A 51 -10.01 0.43 -3.41
N GLN A 52 -9.72 0.71 -2.16
CA GLN A 52 -8.42 1.20 -1.72
C GLN A 52 -7.42 0.05 -1.79
N LYS A 53 -6.39 0.22 -2.62
CA LYS A 53 -5.30 -0.74 -2.67
C LYS A 53 -4.51 -0.68 -1.38
N VAL A 54 -4.44 -1.80 -0.67
CA VAL A 54 -3.61 -1.93 0.53
C VAL A 54 -2.20 -2.26 0.09
N ILE A 55 -1.26 -1.33 0.33
CA ILE A 55 0.16 -1.56 0.08
C ILE A 55 0.73 -2.28 1.30
N GLU A 56 1.14 -3.53 1.12
CA GLU A 56 1.75 -4.32 2.17
C GLU A 56 3.23 -4.55 1.90
N LEU A 57 3.99 -4.77 2.96
CA LEU A 57 5.38 -5.20 2.87
C LEU A 57 5.41 -6.72 2.85
N LYS A 58 5.74 -7.30 1.68
CA LYS A 58 5.87 -8.76 1.54
C LYS A 58 7.31 -9.16 1.76
N GLU A 59 7.52 -10.19 2.55
CA GLU A 59 8.86 -10.70 2.84
C GLU A 59 9.18 -11.92 1.98
N ILE A 60 10.36 -11.92 1.36
CA ILE A 60 10.90 -13.06 0.64
C ILE A 60 12.20 -13.45 1.32
N ARG A 61 12.29 -14.71 1.74
CA ARG A 61 13.47 -15.25 2.39
C ARG A 61 14.31 -16.05 1.41
N LEU A 62 15.59 -15.77 1.38
CA LEU A 62 16.56 -16.49 0.56
C LEU A 62 17.59 -17.16 1.48
N SER A 63 18.34 -18.11 0.94
CA SER A 63 19.48 -18.71 1.62
C SER A 63 20.72 -18.54 0.76
N LEU A 64 21.91 -18.62 1.36
CA LEU A 64 23.19 -18.51 0.64
C LEU A 64 23.37 -19.62 -0.38
N ASN A 65 22.86 -20.82 -0.06
CA ASN A 65 22.96 -22.00 -0.90
C ASN A 65 21.67 -22.23 -1.70
N ILE A 66 20.96 -21.16 -2.04
CA ILE A 66 19.71 -21.28 -2.78
C ILE A 66 19.95 -21.87 -4.16
N ASP A 67 19.14 -22.86 -4.51
CA ASP A 67 19.15 -23.49 -5.82
C ASP A 67 18.62 -22.53 -6.88
N THR A 68 19.06 -22.68 -8.13
CA THR A 68 18.64 -21.83 -9.24
C THR A 68 17.12 -21.85 -9.43
N ASN A 69 16.50 -23.01 -9.29
CA ASN A 69 15.04 -23.15 -9.40
C ASN A 69 14.33 -22.38 -8.30
N ASP A 70 14.78 -22.52 -7.07
CA ASP A 70 14.20 -21.77 -5.93
C ASP A 70 14.41 -20.27 -6.08
N PHE A 71 15.58 -19.87 -6.55
CA PHE A 71 15.91 -18.48 -6.82
C PHE A 71 14.92 -17.89 -7.84
N ASN A 72 14.73 -18.57 -8.96
CA ASN A 72 13.80 -18.12 -9.99
C ASN A 72 12.35 -18.07 -9.50
N THR A 73 11.96 -19.06 -8.68
CA THR A 73 10.62 -19.07 -8.06
C THR A 73 10.42 -17.85 -7.17
N LYS A 74 11.43 -17.52 -6.36
CA LYS A 74 11.38 -16.34 -5.48
C LYS A 74 11.36 -15.03 -6.28
N VAL A 75 12.13 -14.95 -7.36
CA VAL A 75 12.10 -13.80 -8.28
C VAL A 75 10.71 -13.61 -8.88
N ASN A 76 10.09 -14.69 -9.33
CA ASN A 76 8.74 -14.64 -9.89
C ASN A 76 7.71 -14.20 -8.85
N GLN A 77 7.81 -14.69 -7.62
CA GLN A 77 6.94 -14.25 -6.51
C GLN A 77 7.11 -12.76 -6.23
N ALA A 78 8.35 -12.27 -6.18
CA ALA A 78 8.63 -10.86 -5.96
C ALA A 78 8.07 -10.00 -7.09
N ALA A 79 8.24 -10.42 -8.33
CA ALA A 79 7.70 -9.71 -9.49
C ALA A 79 6.17 -9.61 -9.40
N LYS A 80 5.51 -10.68 -8.98
CA LYS A 80 4.07 -10.70 -8.79
C LYS A 80 3.61 -9.72 -7.71
N PHE A 81 4.30 -9.69 -6.57
CA PHE A 81 3.99 -8.76 -5.49
C PHE A 81 4.19 -7.30 -5.93
N LEU A 82 5.25 -7.03 -6.69
CA LEU A 82 5.55 -5.70 -7.21
C LEU A 82 4.50 -5.24 -8.23
N GLN A 83 4.01 -6.15 -9.07
CA GLN A 83 2.91 -5.85 -10.00
C GLN A 83 1.62 -5.48 -9.26
N GLN A 84 1.40 -6.07 -8.09
CA GLN A 84 0.26 -5.74 -7.24
C GLN A 84 0.42 -4.41 -6.50
N GLY A 85 1.59 -3.78 -6.58
CA GLY A 85 1.88 -2.52 -5.92
C GLY A 85 2.42 -2.66 -4.51
N HIS A 86 2.78 -3.87 -4.08
CA HIS A 86 3.36 -4.11 -2.77
C HIS A 86 4.86 -3.87 -2.76
N LYS A 87 5.41 -3.52 -1.59
CA LYS A 87 6.85 -3.49 -1.37
C LYS A 87 7.34 -4.87 -1.00
N VAL A 88 8.57 -5.18 -1.40
CA VAL A 88 9.18 -6.48 -1.12
C VAL A 88 10.41 -6.29 -0.25
N LYS A 89 10.46 -7.06 0.83
CA LYS A 89 11.64 -7.16 1.70
C LYS A 89 12.32 -8.48 1.42
N VAL A 90 13.53 -8.42 0.88
CA VAL A 90 14.34 -9.61 0.62
C VAL A 90 15.28 -9.81 1.79
N SER A 91 15.20 -10.95 2.44
CA SER A 91 16.04 -11.25 3.59
C SER A 91 16.81 -12.55 3.40
N ILE A 92 18.06 -12.55 3.85
CA ILE A 92 18.91 -13.74 3.90
C ILE A 92 19.32 -13.94 5.35
N ARG A 93 18.98 -15.09 5.92
CA ARG A 93 19.40 -15.44 7.26
C ARG A 93 20.68 -16.25 7.21
N PHE A 94 21.71 -15.74 7.88
CA PHE A 94 23.00 -16.43 8.02
C PHE A 94 22.98 -17.34 9.23
N ARG A 95 23.37 -18.61 9.02
CA ARG A 95 23.62 -19.52 10.12
C ARG A 95 25.06 -19.31 10.58
N GLY A 96 25.41 -19.74 11.81
CA GLY A 96 26.66 -19.42 12.47
C GLY A 96 27.94 -19.46 11.61
N ARG A 97 28.09 -20.49 10.78
CA ARG A 97 29.24 -20.60 9.86
C ARG A 97 29.18 -19.66 8.67
N GLU A 98 27.97 -19.27 8.28
CA GLU A 98 27.73 -18.41 7.10
C GLU A 98 28.03 -16.94 7.39
N MET A 99 28.12 -16.55 8.65
CA MET A 99 28.45 -15.17 9.05
C MET A 99 29.81 -14.72 8.51
N ALA A 100 30.73 -15.63 8.24
CA ALA A 100 32.01 -15.31 7.63
C ALA A 100 31.90 -15.00 6.13
N HIS A 101 30.74 -15.29 5.51
CA HIS A 101 30.50 -15.16 4.08
C HIS A 101 29.39 -14.16 3.76
N THR A 102 29.36 -13.04 4.47
CA THR A 102 28.34 -12.00 4.26
C THR A 102 28.42 -11.38 2.86
N SER A 103 29.61 -11.34 2.25
CA SER A 103 29.77 -10.88 0.88
C SER A 103 28.98 -11.70 -0.14
N LEU A 104 28.86 -13.00 0.09
CA LEU A 104 28.05 -13.88 -0.76
C LEU A 104 26.57 -13.54 -0.67
N GLY A 105 26.11 -13.14 0.52
CA GLY A 105 24.74 -12.67 0.72
C GLY A 105 24.44 -11.40 -0.09
N ILE A 106 25.38 -10.47 -0.10
CA ILE A 106 25.29 -9.25 -0.90
C ILE A 106 25.14 -9.60 -2.40
N ASP A 107 25.97 -10.53 -2.88
CA ASP A 107 25.94 -10.98 -4.27
C ASP A 107 24.58 -11.59 -4.63
N VAL A 108 24.03 -12.43 -3.76
CA VAL A 108 22.72 -13.08 -3.97
C VAL A 108 21.63 -12.02 -4.04
N GLU A 109 21.62 -11.07 -3.12
CA GLU A 109 20.62 -10.00 -3.12
C GLU A 109 20.76 -9.08 -4.34
N GLN A 110 21.99 -8.77 -4.76
CA GLN A 110 22.22 -7.98 -5.97
C GLN A 110 21.74 -8.71 -7.22
N ARG A 111 21.97 -10.02 -7.32
CA ARG A 111 21.44 -10.83 -8.41
C ARG A 111 19.91 -10.82 -8.42
N PHE A 112 19.31 -10.88 -7.24
CA PHE A 112 17.86 -10.81 -7.10
C PHE A 112 17.33 -9.46 -7.61
N ALA A 113 17.97 -8.35 -7.22
CA ALA A 113 17.61 -7.02 -7.69
C ALA A 113 17.78 -6.89 -9.22
N GLN A 114 18.88 -7.42 -9.76
CA GLN A 114 19.14 -7.41 -11.21
C GLN A 114 18.07 -8.20 -11.99
N ALA A 115 17.64 -9.34 -11.45
CA ALA A 115 16.58 -10.13 -12.06
C ALA A 115 15.24 -9.40 -12.11
N LEU A 116 15.05 -8.43 -11.23
CA LEU A 116 13.84 -7.60 -11.16
C LEU A 116 14.06 -6.22 -11.77
N GLU A 117 15.18 -6.00 -12.45
CA GLU A 117 15.48 -4.73 -13.12
C GLU A 117 14.36 -4.35 -14.09
N GLY A 118 13.92 -3.08 -14.02
CA GLY A 118 12.78 -2.60 -14.79
C GLY A 118 11.42 -2.85 -14.14
N LYS A 119 11.33 -3.77 -13.17
CA LYS A 119 10.10 -4.07 -12.42
C LYS A 119 10.15 -3.55 -11.00
N ALA A 120 11.33 -3.35 -10.46
CA ALA A 120 11.55 -2.93 -9.09
C ALA A 120 12.63 -1.86 -9.00
N VAL A 121 12.53 -1.03 -7.97
CA VAL A 121 13.55 -0.06 -7.59
C VAL A 121 14.06 -0.45 -6.21
N VAL A 122 15.39 -0.41 -6.04
CA VAL A 122 16.01 -0.70 -4.73
C VAL A 122 15.83 0.51 -3.83
N ASP A 123 14.95 0.39 -2.83
CA ASP A 123 14.73 1.43 -1.83
C ASP A 123 15.89 1.51 -0.84
N LYS A 124 16.35 0.35 -0.38
CA LYS A 124 17.48 0.23 0.53
C LYS A 124 18.41 -0.85 0.04
N GLN A 125 19.71 -0.50 -0.01
CA GLN A 125 20.75 -1.45 -0.36
C GLN A 125 20.83 -2.58 0.67
N PRO A 126 21.35 -3.76 0.29
CA PRO A 126 21.54 -4.85 1.23
C PRO A 126 22.36 -4.41 2.44
N LYS A 127 21.82 -4.64 3.63
CA LYS A 127 22.46 -4.28 4.89
C LYS A 127 22.37 -5.42 5.85
N LEU A 128 23.50 -5.74 6.49
CA LEU A 128 23.55 -6.76 7.53
C LEU A 128 23.03 -6.20 8.84
N GLU A 129 22.00 -6.82 9.38
CA GLU A 129 21.45 -6.53 10.71
C GLU A 129 21.43 -7.82 11.53
N GLY A 130 22.30 -7.90 12.54
CA GLY A 130 22.45 -9.12 13.33
C GLY A 130 22.90 -10.29 12.47
N ARG A 131 22.09 -11.34 12.40
CA ARG A 131 22.36 -12.54 11.60
C ARG A 131 21.62 -12.58 10.28
N SER A 132 21.01 -11.48 9.89
CA SER A 132 20.21 -11.39 8.66
C SER A 132 20.68 -10.22 7.82
N MET A 133 20.64 -10.40 6.52
CA MET A 133 20.86 -9.34 5.56
C MET A 133 19.53 -9.01 4.91
N MET A 134 19.20 -7.73 4.84
CA MET A 134 17.90 -7.27 4.35
C MET A 134 18.07 -6.24 3.25
N MET A 135 17.25 -6.37 2.21
CA MET A 135 17.15 -5.41 1.12
C MET A 135 15.68 -5.07 0.91
N PHE A 136 15.40 -3.81 0.63
CA PHE A 136 14.03 -3.36 0.38
C PHE A 136 13.86 -2.95 -1.07
N LEU A 137 12.80 -3.45 -1.69
CA LEU A 137 12.43 -3.15 -3.06
C LEU A 137 11.06 -2.50 -3.11
N SER A 138 10.90 -1.52 -3.99
CA SER A 138 9.62 -0.88 -4.28
C SER A 138 9.23 -1.16 -5.72
N PRO A 139 7.90 -1.16 -6.04
CA PRO A 139 7.49 -1.27 -7.44
C PRO A 139 8.03 -0.10 -8.25
N SER A 140 8.50 -0.39 -9.46
CA SER A 140 8.96 0.65 -10.37
C SER A 140 7.78 1.54 -10.77
N PRO A 141 7.94 2.89 -10.78
CA PRO A 141 6.89 3.78 -11.25
C PRO A 141 6.66 3.68 -12.76
N THR A 142 7.57 3.12 -13.51
CA THR A 142 7.41 2.87 -14.95
C THR A 142 6.60 1.59 -15.15
N LYS A 143 5.54 1.73 -15.89
CA LYS A 143 4.70 0.57 -16.26
C LYS A 143 5.42 -0.33 -17.25
#